data_fd894bc3717eedbfa4a936027af0fe38
#
_entry.id   fd894bc3717eedbfa4a936027af0fe38
#
_cell.length_a   1.000
_cell.length_b   1.000
_cell.length_c   1.000
_cell.angle_alpha   90.00
_cell.angle_beta   90.00
_cell.angle_gamma   90.00
#
_symmetry.space_group_name_H-M   'P 1'
#
loop_
_entity.id
_entity.type
_entity.pdbx_description
1 polymer ?
#
loop_
_entity_poly.entity_id
_entity_poly.type
_entity_poly.pdbx_seq_one_letter_code
_entity_poly.pdbx_strand_id
1 'polypeptide(L)'
;MTKAIWTCRAFLLGYFLVLHFTADTYTFLILNVGLAYIPFEIAVFLTKKPRVWWIFWPLGIVWLVFFPNAPYLLTDLLHLQRLEIYGAEGILSTAPWLWRHFTYIIVGVFFGLFIGFWSFAKMLAEIRRRF
;
A
#
# COMPACT_ATOMS: atom_id res chain seq x y z
N MET A 1 -1.96 14.19 13.59
CA MET A 1 -1.36 12.88 13.30
C MET A 1 -2.34 11.71 13.44
N THR A 2 -3.10 11.64 14.52
CA THR A 2 -4.10 10.56 14.74
C THR A 2 -5.19 10.51 13.68
N LYS A 3 -5.71 11.68 13.24
CA LYS A 3 -6.74 11.76 12.19
C LYS A 3 -6.24 11.19 10.84
N ALA A 4 -5.00 11.50 10.45
CA ALA A 4 -4.41 11.02 9.20
C ALA A 4 -4.25 9.49 9.20
N ILE A 5 -3.86 8.89 10.32
CA ILE A 5 -3.75 7.44 10.46
C ILE A 5 -5.12 6.78 10.31
N TRP A 6 -6.15 7.33 10.95
CA TRP A 6 -7.52 6.82 10.81
C TRP A 6 -8.05 6.99 9.39
N THR A 7 -7.70 8.08 8.71
CA THR A 7 -8.02 8.27 7.29
C THR A 7 -7.39 7.18 6.42
N CYS A 8 -6.12 6.84 6.65
CA CYS A 8 -5.47 5.74 5.93
C CYS A 8 -6.15 4.39 6.17
N ARG A 9 -6.55 4.10 7.41
CA ARG A 9 -7.29 2.88 7.76
C ARG A 9 -8.64 2.82 7.07
N ALA A 10 -9.40 3.91 7.12
CA ALA A 10 -10.69 4.00 6.45
C ALA A 10 -10.56 3.86 4.93
N PHE A 11 -9.54 4.48 4.35
CA PHE A 11 -9.23 4.37 2.92
C PHE A 11 -8.91 2.93 2.53
N LEU A 12 -8.06 2.24 3.30
CA LEU A 12 -7.71 0.84 3.05
C LEU A 12 -8.94 -0.06 3.07
N LEU A 13 -9.80 0.09 4.07
CA LEU A 13 -11.05 -0.68 4.17
C LEU A 13 -11.98 -0.40 2.99
N GLY A 14 -12.17 0.87 2.65
CA GLY A 14 -12.99 1.27 1.50
C GLY A 14 -12.44 0.71 0.19
N TYR A 15 -11.13 0.79 -0.01
CA TYR A 15 -10.46 0.24 -1.18
C TYR A 15 -10.64 -1.28 -1.29
N PHE A 16 -10.46 -2.02 -0.19
CA PHE A 16 -10.66 -3.47 -0.16
C PHE A 16 -12.10 -3.86 -0.42
N LEU A 17 -13.08 -3.12 0.15
CA LEU A 17 -14.49 -3.36 -0.11
C LEU A 17 -14.83 -3.13 -1.59
N VAL A 18 -14.35 -2.04 -2.17
CA VAL A 18 -14.57 -1.75 -3.58
C VAL A 18 -14.00 -2.85 -4.46
N LEU A 19 -12.76 -3.28 -4.22
CA LEU A 19 -12.13 -4.36 -4.98
C LEU A 19 -12.88 -5.68 -4.81
N HIS A 20 -13.31 -6.01 -3.60
CA HIS A 20 -14.00 -7.26 -3.32
C HIS A 20 -15.33 -7.36 -4.07
N PHE A 21 -16.10 -6.27 -4.13
CA PHE A 21 -17.42 -6.25 -4.76
C PHE A 21 -17.40 -5.96 -6.26
N THR A 22 -16.35 -5.35 -6.79
CA THR A 22 -16.33 -4.87 -8.18
C THR A 22 -15.25 -5.48 -9.06
N ALA A 23 -14.29 -6.22 -8.49
CA ALA A 23 -13.11 -6.67 -9.22
C ALA A 23 -12.64 -8.06 -8.79
N ASP A 24 -13.40 -9.10 -9.10
CA ASP A 24 -13.08 -10.49 -8.75
C ASP A 24 -11.67 -10.94 -9.23
N THR A 25 -11.14 -10.32 -10.26
CA THR A 25 -9.85 -10.66 -10.89
C THR A 25 -8.65 -10.08 -10.14
N TYR A 26 -8.83 -9.10 -9.23
CA TYR A 26 -7.74 -8.36 -8.58
C TYR A 26 -7.51 -8.72 -7.11
N THR A 27 -7.71 -9.98 -6.75
CA THR A 27 -7.40 -10.49 -5.40
C THR A 27 -5.94 -10.26 -5.02
N PHE A 28 -5.03 -10.28 -6.00
CA PHE A 28 -3.61 -9.99 -5.78
C PHE A 28 -3.36 -8.54 -5.28
N LEU A 29 -4.15 -7.56 -5.74
CA LEU A 29 -4.04 -6.18 -5.25
C LEU A 29 -4.42 -6.08 -3.76
N ILE A 30 -5.45 -6.78 -3.34
CA ILE A 30 -5.86 -6.84 -1.94
C ILE A 30 -4.70 -7.39 -1.10
N LEU A 31 -4.10 -8.49 -1.55
CA LEU A 31 -2.96 -9.10 -0.87
C LEU A 31 -1.75 -8.18 -0.84
N ASN A 32 -1.32 -7.66 -1.99
CA ASN A 32 -0.11 -6.86 -2.11
C ASN A 32 -0.21 -5.53 -1.36
N VAL A 33 -1.33 -4.83 -1.47
CA VAL A 33 -1.58 -3.59 -0.72
C VAL A 33 -1.68 -3.88 0.78
N GLY A 34 -2.32 -4.99 1.17
CA GLY A 34 -2.38 -5.44 2.55
C GLY A 34 -1.00 -5.72 3.15
N LEU A 35 -0.15 -6.45 2.42
CA LEU A 35 1.23 -6.72 2.84
C LEU A 35 2.07 -5.44 2.96
N ALA A 36 1.88 -4.48 2.04
CA ALA A 36 2.55 -3.19 2.09
C ALA A 36 2.04 -2.31 3.27
N TYR A 37 0.82 -2.55 3.74
CA TYR A 37 0.22 -1.83 4.87
C TYR A 37 0.75 -2.30 6.24
N ILE A 38 1.16 -3.57 6.37
CA ILE A 38 1.65 -4.14 7.64
C ILE A 38 2.80 -3.31 8.24
N PRO A 39 3.88 -2.97 7.51
CA PRO A 39 4.95 -2.15 8.08
C PRO A 39 4.49 -0.77 8.52
N PHE A 40 3.46 -0.20 7.89
CA PHE A 40 2.89 1.08 8.33
C PHE A 40 2.27 0.97 9.73
N GLU A 41 1.46 -0.05 9.99
CA GLU A 41 0.87 -0.26 11.31
C GLU A 41 1.93 -0.56 12.38
N ILE A 42 2.97 -1.34 12.04
CA ILE A 42 4.08 -1.59 12.96
C ILE A 42 4.80 -0.29 13.29
N ALA A 43 5.10 0.55 12.29
CA ALA A 43 5.73 1.85 12.51
C ALA A 43 4.87 2.78 13.37
N VAL A 44 3.55 2.83 13.12
CA VAL A 44 2.60 3.58 13.94
C VAL A 44 2.63 3.09 15.39
N PHE A 45 2.60 1.78 15.60
CA PHE A 45 2.63 1.18 16.95
C PHE A 45 3.93 1.50 17.69
N LEU A 46 5.08 1.37 17.03
CA LEU A 46 6.39 1.60 17.63
C LEU A 46 6.66 3.08 17.93
N THR A 47 6.11 3.98 17.13
CA THR A 47 6.38 5.43 17.26
C THR A 47 5.36 6.17 18.12
N LYS A 48 4.21 5.56 18.42
CA LYS A 48 3.13 6.19 19.20
C LYS A 48 3.52 6.44 20.66
N LYS A 49 4.27 5.49 21.25
CA LYS A 49 4.80 5.59 22.61
C LYS A 49 6.19 4.96 22.63
N PRO A 50 7.11 5.45 23.49
CA PRO A 50 8.40 4.79 23.66
C PRO A 50 8.20 3.32 24.06
N ARG A 51 8.74 2.42 23.29
CA ARG A 51 8.68 0.98 23.56
C ARG A 51 10.01 0.50 24.14
N VAL A 52 9.92 -0.48 25.02
CA VAL A 52 11.11 -1.15 25.55
C VAL A 52 11.85 -1.88 24.41
N TRP A 53 13.16 -2.08 24.56
CA TRP A 53 14.01 -2.71 23.55
C TRP A 53 13.52 -4.08 23.12
N TRP A 54 13.00 -4.87 24.04
CA TRP A 54 12.47 -6.22 23.78
C TRP A 54 11.25 -6.24 22.83
N ILE A 55 10.51 -5.14 22.74
CA ILE A 55 9.38 -4.99 21.82
C ILE A 55 9.87 -4.34 20.51
N PHE A 56 10.75 -3.36 20.64
CA PHE A 56 11.23 -2.59 19.49
C PHE A 56 11.99 -3.47 18.48
N TRP A 57 12.92 -4.30 18.94
CA TRP A 57 13.76 -5.10 18.06
C TRP A 57 12.98 -6.18 17.28
N PRO A 58 12.18 -7.04 17.93
CA PRO A 58 11.40 -8.04 17.18
C PRO A 58 10.46 -7.41 16.16
N LEU A 59 9.72 -6.36 16.54
CA LEU A 59 8.80 -5.68 15.63
C LEU A 59 9.55 -4.88 14.55
N GLY A 60 10.72 -4.34 14.87
CA GLY A 60 11.58 -3.70 13.88
C GLY A 60 12.08 -4.67 12.82
N ILE A 61 12.40 -5.91 13.21
CA ILE A 61 12.78 -6.98 12.27
C ILE A 61 11.56 -7.35 11.40
N VAL A 62 10.39 -7.54 11.99
CA VAL A 62 9.15 -7.80 11.22
C VAL A 62 8.86 -6.66 10.25
N TRP A 63 8.99 -5.42 10.71
CA TRP A 63 8.86 -4.23 9.86
C TRP A 63 9.82 -4.30 8.67
N LEU A 64 11.08 -4.62 8.90
CA LEU A 64 12.11 -4.69 7.86
C LEU A 64 11.78 -5.79 6.82
N VAL A 65 11.28 -6.94 7.28
CA VAL A 65 10.91 -8.07 6.40
C VAL A 65 9.71 -7.70 5.50
N PHE A 66 8.73 -6.98 6.04
CA PHE A 66 7.52 -6.61 5.27
C PHE A 66 7.68 -5.31 4.47
N PHE A 67 8.61 -4.44 4.86
CA PHE A 67 8.80 -3.13 4.22
C PHE A 67 9.01 -3.20 2.70
N PRO A 68 9.77 -4.17 2.13
CA PRO A 68 9.96 -4.25 0.68
C PRO A 68 8.68 -4.46 -0.12
N ASN A 69 7.58 -4.90 0.51
CA ASN A 69 6.29 -5.04 -0.18
C ASN A 69 5.75 -3.69 -0.67
N ALA A 70 6.08 -2.57 -0.01
CA ALA A 70 5.63 -1.25 -0.46
C ALA A 70 6.26 -0.87 -1.82
N PRO A 71 7.59 -0.83 -2.01
CA PRO A 71 8.17 -0.59 -3.34
C PRO A 71 7.87 -1.71 -4.33
N TYR A 72 7.67 -2.96 -3.88
CA TYR A 72 7.27 -4.06 -4.75
C TYR A 72 5.95 -3.80 -5.47
N LEU A 73 5.04 -3.03 -4.90
CA LEU A 73 3.78 -2.64 -5.56
C LEU A 73 4.00 -1.96 -6.93
N LEU A 74 5.17 -1.36 -7.17
CA LEU A 74 5.50 -0.84 -8.51
C LEU A 74 5.44 -1.92 -9.59
N THR A 75 5.72 -3.17 -9.24
CA THR A 75 5.62 -4.28 -10.18
C THR A 75 4.18 -4.59 -10.59
N ASP A 76 3.20 -4.19 -9.74
CA ASP A 76 1.79 -4.37 -10.07
C ASP A 76 1.36 -3.47 -11.25
N LEU A 77 2.11 -2.40 -11.54
CA LEU A 77 1.89 -1.60 -12.75
C LEU A 77 2.08 -2.41 -14.04
N LEU A 78 2.85 -3.51 -14.00
CA LEU A 78 2.98 -4.41 -15.15
C LEU A 78 1.64 -5.05 -15.54
N HIS A 79 0.70 -5.15 -14.60
CA HIS A 79 -0.64 -5.65 -14.89
C HIS A 79 -1.44 -4.71 -15.80
N LEU A 80 -1.04 -3.42 -15.90
CA LEU A 80 -1.63 -2.48 -16.85
C LEU A 80 -1.42 -2.93 -18.32
N GLN A 81 -0.37 -3.68 -18.59
CA GLN A 81 -0.12 -4.24 -19.93
C GLN A 81 -1.19 -5.23 -20.37
N ARG A 82 -1.89 -5.86 -19.41
CA ARG A 82 -3.00 -6.78 -19.69
C ARG A 82 -4.30 -6.04 -20.02
N LEU A 83 -4.34 -4.73 -19.77
CA LEU A 83 -5.44 -3.89 -20.18
C LEU A 83 -5.15 -3.39 -21.60
N GLU A 84 -5.98 -3.77 -22.56
CA GLU A 84 -5.90 -3.28 -23.94
C GLU A 84 -6.36 -1.82 -23.99
N ILE A 85 -5.51 -0.91 -23.48
CA ILE A 85 -5.80 0.52 -23.39
C ILE A 85 -5.94 1.13 -24.80
N TYR A 86 -5.17 0.60 -25.77
CA TYR A 86 -5.26 0.99 -27.15
C TYR A 86 -6.05 -0.06 -27.94
N GLY A 87 -7.05 0.39 -28.68
CA GLY A 87 -7.76 -0.47 -29.63
C GLY A 87 -6.88 -0.86 -30.83
N ALA A 88 -7.41 -1.71 -31.74
CA ALA A 88 -6.70 -2.20 -32.89
C ALA A 88 -6.14 -1.11 -33.83
N GLU A 89 -6.70 0.10 -33.77
CA GLU A 89 -6.27 1.27 -34.55
C GLU A 89 -5.29 2.19 -33.81
N GLY A 90 -4.78 1.78 -32.63
CA GLY A 90 -3.88 2.60 -31.83
C GLY A 90 -4.55 3.78 -31.09
N ILE A 91 -5.88 3.84 -31.10
CA ILE A 91 -6.67 4.88 -30.41
C ILE A 91 -7.01 4.42 -29.00
N LEU A 92 -6.97 5.34 -28.02
CA LEU A 92 -7.34 5.06 -26.63
C LEU A 92 -8.77 4.52 -26.55
N SER A 93 -8.93 3.40 -25.85
CA SER A 93 -10.25 2.83 -25.61
C SER A 93 -11.08 3.75 -24.71
N THR A 94 -12.37 3.85 -25.01
CA THR A 94 -13.35 4.60 -24.20
C THR A 94 -14.17 3.70 -23.29
N ALA A 95 -13.85 2.40 -23.22
CA ALA A 95 -14.57 1.43 -22.40
C ALA A 95 -14.49 1.77 -20.89
N PRO A 96 -15.61 2.04 -20.17
CA PRO A 96 -15.58 2.45 -18.75
C PRO A 96 -14.96 1.40 -17.83
N TRP A 97 -15.17 0.11 -18.12
CA TRP A 97 -14.63 -0.99 -17.31
C TRP A 97 -13.11 -0.99 -17.30
N LEU A 98 -12.47 -0.67 -18.42
CA LEU A 98 -11.03 -0.64 -18.58
C LEU A 98 -10.41 0.48 -17.73
N TRP A 99 -10.98 1.65 -17.78
CA TRP A 99 -10.53 2.81 -16.98
C TRP A 99 -10.78 2.62 -15.49
N ARG A 100 -11.84 1.90 -15.12
CA ARG A 100 -12.09 1.51 -13.74
C ARG A 100 -10.98 0.58 -13.22
N HIS A 101 -10.61 -0.45 -13.96
CA HIS A 101 -9.53 -1.36 -13.59
C HIS A 101 -8.17 -0.66 -13.55
N PHE A 102 -7.88 0.20 -14.50
CA PHE A 102 -6.71 1.07 -14.49
C PHE A 102 -6.63 1.87 -13.20
N THR A 103 -7.73 2.51 -12.81
CA THR A 103 -7.82 3.30 -11.59
C THR A 103 -7.54 2.46 -10.34
N TYR A 104 -8.07 1.24 -10.25
CA TYR A 104 -7.82 0.36 -9.10
C TYR A 104 -6.34 0.06 -8.92
N ILE A 105 -5.63 -0.25 -9.99
CA ILE A 105 -4.19 -0.55 -9.93
C ILE A 105 -3.42 0.71 -9.52
N ILE A 106 -3.66 1.82 -10.18
CA ILE A 106 -2.96 3.09 -9.91
C ILE A 106 -3.18 3.54 -8.46
N VAL A 107 -4.43 3.57 -8.00
CA VAL A 107 -4.77 3.98 -6.62
C VAL A 107 -4.11 3.07 -5.60
N GLY A 108 -4.15 1.75 -5.79
CA GLY A 108 -3.52 0.78 -4.89
C GLY A 108 -2.01 0.95 -4.80
N VAL A 109 -1.33 1.09 -5.95
CA VAL A 109 0.12 1.26 -6.01
C VAL A 109 0.55 2.57 -5.35
N PHE A 110 -0.06 3.70 -5.70
CA PHE A 110 0.31 4.99 -5.12
C PHE A 110 -0.01 5.08 -3.63
N PHE A 111 -1.15 4.54 -3.19
CA PHE A 111 -1.47 4.45 -1.77
C PHE A 111 -0.43 3.62 -1.01
N GLY A 112 -0.08 2.43 -1.52
CA GLY A 112 0.91 1.56 -0.89
C GLY A 112 2.30 2.20 -0.82
N LEU A 113 2.73 2.89 -1.88
CA LEU A 113 3.99 3.65 -1.87
C LEU A 113 3.97 4.78 -0.84
N PHE A 114 2.86 5.52 -0.78
CA PHE A 114 2.70 6.61 0.18
C PHE A 114 2.81 6.13 1.63
N ILE A 115 2.06 5.09 2.00
CA ILE A 115 2.12 4.54 3.36
C ILE A 115 3.48 3.89 3.65
N GLY A 116 4.12 3.26 2.66
CA GLY A 116 5.47 2.72 2.78
C GLY A 116 6.49 3.81 3.08
N PHE A 117 6.47 4.90 2.33
CA PHE A 117 7.35 6.04 2.56
C PHE A 117 7.10 6.69 3.93
N TRP A 118 5.85 6.86 4.31
CA TRP A 118 5.49 7.40 5.62
C TRP A 118 5.93 6.47 6.76
N SER A 119 5.77 5.16 6.60
CA SER A 119 6.28 4.14 7.52
C SER A 119 7.79 4.26 7.70
N PHE A 120 8.52 4.39 6.60
CA PHE A 120 9.98 4.56 6.62
C PHE A 120 10.39 5.83 7.37
N ALA A 121 9.75 6.96 7.07
CA ALA A 121 10.03 8.24 7.74
C ALA A 121 9.79 8.14 9.26
N LYS A 122 8.72 7.48 9.70
CA LYS A 122 8.44 7.23 11.11
C LYS A 122 9.51 6.38 11.78
N MET A 123 9.90 5.28 11.16
CA MET A 123 10.92 4.38 11.71
C MET A 123 12.28 5.06 11.76
N LEU A 124 12.65 5.82 10.74
CA LEU A 124 13.89 6.57 10.73
C LEU A 124 13.94 7.62 11.85
N ALA A 125 12.85 8.35 12.08
CA ALA A 125 12.73 9.30 13.17
C ALA A 125 12.84 8.61 14.54
N GLU A 126 12.22 7.45 14.71
CA GLU A 126 12.31 6.67 15.95
C GLU A 126 13.73 6.14 16.21
N ILE A 127 14.39 5.63 15.18
CA ILE A 127 15.79 5.17 15.28
C ILE A 127 16.69 6.35 15.69
N ARG A 128 16.58 7.50 15.03
CA ARG A 128 17.37 8.69 15.36
C ARG A 128 17.12 9.18 16.79
N ARG A 129 15.92 9.01 17.31
CA ARG A 129 15.58 9.37 18.68
C ARG A 129 16.22 8.44 19.71
N ARG A 130 16.44 7.18 19.35
CA ARG A 130 17.01 6.14 20.25
C ARG A 130 18.53 6.11 20.26
N PHE A 131 19.13 6.48 19.16
CA PHE A 131 20.58 6.48 18.92
C PHE A 131 21.09 7.89 18.60
#